data_a2d04698952dd283efc40945f0b0904a
#
_entry.id   a2d04698952dd283efc40945f0b0904a
#
_cell.length_a   1.000
_cell.length_b   1.000
_cell.length_c   1.000
_cell.angle_alpha   90.00
_cell.angle_beta   90.00
_cell.angle_gamma   90.00
#
_symmetry.space_group_name_H-M   'P 1'
#
loop_
_entity.id
_entity.type
_entity.pdbx_description
1 polymer ?
#
loop_
_entity_poly.entity_id
_entity_poly.type
_entity_poly.pdbx_seq_one_letter_code
_entity_poly.pdbx_strand_id
1 'polypeptide(L)'
;SGGSGGSYSYGGGHGGGRADLTVRKSLHVYGAIRADGEPGSGYSAGSGSGGSIRITTSLLKGGGAITANGGAHEVGGGGGRIAIAYDYVSFSGDDFGGLRNITAHGGHGSNRWGSAGTMLLRRSDQARGDLYVDDGLADATSSVYTPLTPIGFGNIVEVTEDTLTVDGGVTYMPNGLVGLDINPNTNQAV
;
A
#
# COMPACT_ATOMS: atom_id res chain seq x y z
N SER A 1 -0.95 11.26 -9.05
CA SER A 1 0.01 11.49 -7.95
C SER A 1 1.11 12.44 -8.41
N GLY A 2 1.51 13.35 -7.52
CA GLY A 2 2.55 14.32 -7.82
C GLY A 2 3.94 13.75 -7.55
N GLY A 3 4.92 14.15 -8.35
CA GLY A 3 6.32 13.96 -8.05
C GLY A 3 6.84 15.07 -7.15
N SER A 4 7.89 14.83 -6.40
CA SER A 4 8.58 15.87 -5.65
C SER A 4 9.45 16.70 -6.59
N GLY A 5 9.35 18.02 -6.48
CA GLY A 5 10.15 18.94 -7.29
C GLY A 5 11.66 18.80 -7.02
N GLY A 6 12.46 18.99 -8.04
CA GLY A 6 13.91 19.11 -7.93
C GLY A 6 14.34 20.51 -7.47
N SER A 7 15.53 20.61 -6.92
CA SER A 7 16.19 21.88 -6.62
C SER A 7 17.02 22.34 -7.83
N TYR A 8 16.97 23.62 -8.13
CA TYR A 8 17.64 24.22 -9.29
C TYR A 8 17.18 23.61 -10.64
N SER A 9 18.04 23.38 -11.58
CA SER A 9 17.74 22.95 -12.96
C SER A 9 17.38 21.45 -13.11
N TYR A 10 17.12 20.75 -12.04
CA TYR A 10 16.85 19.30 -12.07
C TYR A 10 15.38 19.01 -11.92
N GLY A 11 14.86 18.11 -12.76
CA GLY A 11 13.44 17.73 -12.74
C GLY A 11 13.12 16.65 -11.73
N GLY A 12 12.06 16.84 -10.96
CA GLY A 12 11.48 15.74 -10.19
C GLY A 12 10.87 14.68 -11.11
N GLY A 13 10.88 13.41 -10.66
CA GLY A 13 10.22 12.32 -11.38
C GLY A 13 8.69 12.46 -11.41
N HIS A 14 8.08 12.06 -12.50
CA HIS A 14 6.61 12.03 -12.60
C HIS A 14 6.01 10.94 -11.71
N GLY A 15 4.88 11.24 -11.09
CA GLY A 15 4.13 10.23 -10.36
C GLY A 15 3.47 9.21 -11.29
N GLY A 16 3.31 7.99 -10.81
CA GLY A 16 2.64 6.92 -11.53
C GLY A 16 1.17 7.24 -11.85
N GLY A 17 0.68 6.65 -12.91
CA GLY A 17 -0.67 6.85 -13.42
C GLY A 17 -1.74 6.10 -12.63
N ARG A 18 -2.94 6.03 -13.22
CA ARG A 18 -4.06 5.25 -12.70
C ARG A 18 -4.49 4.20 -13.72
N ALA A 19 -4.64 2.96 -13.28
CA ALA A 19 -5.27 1.89 -14.03
C ALA A 19 -6.50 1.38 -13.27
N ASP A 20 -7.65 1.27 -13.95
CA ASP A 20 -8.89 0.71 -13.41
C ASP A 20 -9.41 -0.34 -14.37
N LEU A 21 -9.37 -1.60 -13.97
CA LEU A 21 -9.66 -2.77 -14.79
C LEU A 21 -10.82 -3.56 -14.18
N THR A 22 -11.89 -3.72 -14.94
CA THR A 22 -13.01 -4.60 -14.58
C THR A 22 -13.14 -5.69 -15.62
N VAL A 23 -12.81 -6.92 -15.22
CA VAL A 23 -12.82 -8.10 -16.09
C VAL A 23 -13.80 -9.11 -15.52
N ARG A 24 -14.91 -9.34 -16.23
CA ARG A 24 -16.03 -10.17 -15.73
C ARG A 24 -15.71 -11.65 -15.52
N LYS A 25 -14.68 -12.18 -16.19
CA LYS A 25 -14.29 -13.59 -16.09
C LYS A 25 -12.87 -13.71 -15.57
N SER A 26 -11.90 -13.88 -16.45
CA SER A 26 -10.51 -14.17 -16.09
C SER A 26 -9.59 -13.07 -16.56
N LEU A 27 -8.76 -12.56 -15.68
CA LEU A 27 -7.64 -11.71 -16.01
C LEU A 27 -6.36 -12.55 -15.93
N HIS A 28 -5.69 -12.71 -17.07
CA HIS A 28 -4.41 -13.39 -17.17
C HIS A 28 -3.30 -12.35 -17.33
N VAL A 29 -2.37 -12.31 -16.38
CA VAL A 29 -1.24 -11.37 -16.40
C VAL A 29 0.04 -12.17 -16.55
N TYR A 30 0.62 -12.19 -17.75
CA TYR A 30 1.92 -12.79 -18.03
C TYR A 30 3.02 -11.75 -18.24
N GLY A 31 2.65 -10.51 -18.51
CA GLY A 31 3.52 -9.35 -18.58
C GLY A 31 3.44 -8.51 -17.31
N ALA A 32 3.32 -7.18 -17.44
CA ALA A 32 3.24 -6.29 -16.31
C ALA A 32 2.13 -5.24 -16.46
N ILE A 33 1.42 -4.98 -15.36
CA ILE A 33 0.53 -3.82 -15.20
C ILE A 33 1.25 -2.88 -14.25
N ARG A 34 1.65 -1.71 -14.75
CA ARG A 34 2.51 -0.78 -14.00
C ARG A 34 1.88 0.59 -13.83
N ALA A 35 1.97 1.10 -12.62
CA ALA A 35 1.68 2.48 -12.27
C ALA A 35 2.82 3.02 -11.39
N ASP A 36 4.06 2.70 -11.75
CA ASP A 36 5.25 3.09 -11.01
C ASP A 36 5.52 4.60 -11.18
N GLY A 37 6.14 5.20 -10.18
CA GLY A 37 6.69 6.56 -10.27
C GLY A 37 8.01 6.56 -11.01
N GLU A 38 8.31 7.65 -11.70
CA GLU A 38 9.59 7.83 -12.40
C GLU A 38 10.71 8.26 -11.43
N PRO A 39 11.95 7.86 -11.68
CA PRO A 39 13.10 8.42 -10.97
C PRO A 39 13.23 9.92 -11.26
N GLY A 40 13.73 10.67 -10.29
CA GLY A 40 14.16 12.05 -10.51
C GLY A 40 15.39 12.12 -11.42
N SER A 41 15.65 13.28 -11.98
CA SER A 41 16.82 13.51 -12.83
C SER A 41 17.75 14.55 -12.22
N GLY A 42 18.99 14.14 -11.90
CA GLY A 42 20.03 15.01 -11.38
C GLY A 42 20.15 15.04 -9.84
N TYR A 43 21.09 15.84 -9.37
CA TYR A 43 21.48 15.90 -7.96
C TYR A 43 20.32 16.41 -7.07
N SER A 44 20.05 15.70 -5.98
CA SER A 44 18.96 16.01 -5.02
C SER A 44 17.56 16.05 -5.63
N ALA A 45 17.35 15.45 -6.80
CA ALA A 45 16.02 15.35 -7.39
C ALA A 45 15.16 14.31 -6.68
N GLY A 46 13.93 14.68 -6.36
CA GLY A 46 12.94 13.77 -5.82
C GLY A 46 12.32 12.89 -6.90
N SER A 47 12.10 11.63 -6.60
CA SER A 47 11.41 10.70 -7.50
C SER A 47 9.89 10.82 -7.37
N GLY A 48 9.17 10.40 -8.41
CA GLY A 48 7.72 10.34 -8.41
C GLY A 48 7.17 9.24 -7.49
N SER A 49 6.03 9.48 -6.87
CA SER A 49 5.32 8.44 -6.13
C SER A 49 4.66 7.42 -7.07
N GLY A 50 4.48 6.20 -6.62
CA GLY A 50 3.65 5.22 -7.30
C GLY A 50 2.21 5.71 -7.49
N GLY A 51 1.53 5.19 -8.49
CA GLY A 51 0.17 5.55 -8.85
C GLY A 51 -0.89 4.68 -8.17
N SER A 52 -1.93 4.36 -8.90
CA SER A 52 -3.07 3.60 -8.37
C SER A 52 -3.53 2.55 -9.38
N ILE A 53 -3.63 1.30 -8.93
CA ILE A 53 -4.17 0.19 -9.72
C ILE A 53 -5.38 -0.37 -8.99
N ARG A 54 -6.51 -0.47 -9.68
CA ARG A 54 -7.69 -1.18 -9.22
C ARG A 54 -8.04 -2.27 -10.21
N ILE A 55 -8.24 -3.47 -9.69
CA ILE A 55 -8.64 -4.64 -10.49
C ILE A 55 -9.85 -5.29 -9.84
N THR A 56 -10.85 -5.59 -10.65
CA THR A 56 -11.99 -6.43 -10.26
C THR A 56 -12.12 -7.54 -11.29
N THR A 57 -12.00 -8.80 -10.86
CA THR A 57 -12.08 -9.96 -11.75
C THR A 57 -12.61 -11.18 -11.00
N SER A 58 -13.26 -12.12 -11.70
CA SER A 58 -13.60 -13.38 -11.05
C SER A 58 -12.39 -14.28 -10.86
N LEU A 59 -11.49 -14.33 -11.83
CA LEU A 59 -10.26 -15.13 -11.73
C LEU A 59 -9.04 -14.29 -12.07
N LEU A 60 -8.12 -14.17 -11.13
CA LEU A 60 -6.79 -13.61 -11.36
C LEU A 60 -5.78 -14.74 -11.56
N LYS A 61 -5.06 -14.74 -12.70
CA LYS A 61 -4.16 -15.80 -13.10
C LYS A 61 -2.90 -15.25 -13.79
N GLY A 62 -1.81 -16.01 -13.71
CA GLY A 62 -0.55 -15.73 -14.40
C GLY A 62 0.61 -15.42 -13.46
N GLY A 63 1.81 -15.43 -13.99
CA GLY A 63 3.08 -15.17 -13.27
C GLY A 63 3.67 -13.79 -13.55
N GLY A 64 2.88 -12.87 -14.09
CA GLY A 64 3.33 -11.50 -14.40
C GLY A 64 3.45 -10.61 -13.15
N ALA A 65 3.59 -9.31 -13.35
CA ALA A 65 3.75 -8.34 -12.28
C ALA A 65 2.63 -7.29 -12.26
N ILE A 66 2.23 -6.86 -11.06
CA ILE A 66 1.35 -5.71 -10.86
C ILE A 66 2.07 -4.76 -9.91
N THR A 67 2.48 -3.59 -10.40
CA THR A 67 3.35 -2.71 -9.62
C THR A 67 2.85 -1.27 -9.59
N ALA A 68 2.96 -0.67 -8.41
CA ALA A 68 2.71 0.75 -8.19
C ALA A 68 3.82 1.30 -7.25
N ASN A 69 5.07 1.04 -7.61
CA ASN A 69 6.23 1.39 -6.79
C ASN A 69 6.57 2.88 -6.95
N GLY A 70 7.18 3.44 -5.93
CA GLY A 70 7.82 4.75 -6.03
C GLY A 70 9.07 4.70 -6.90
N GLY A 71 9.35 5.78 -7.61
CA GLY A 71 10.59 5.93 -8.38
C GLY A 71 11.81 5.94 -7.44
N ALA A 72 12.94 5.47 -7.93
CA ALA A 72 14.18 5.35 -7.17
C ALA A 72 15.29 6.21 -7.79
N HIS A 73 15.80 7.15 -7.02
CA HIS A 73 16.95 7.99 -7.36
C HIS A 73 17.64 8.43 -6.07
N GLU A 74 18.08 9.67 -5.90
CA GLU A 74 18.67 10.14 -4.64
C GLU A 74 17.63 10.25 -3.52
N VAL A 75 16.45 10.73 -3.84
CA VAL A 75 15.29 10.78 -2.94
C VAL A 75 14.20 9.89 -3.54
N GLY A 76 13.90 8.81 -2.86
CA GLY A 76 12.86 7.86 -3.27
C GLY A 76 11.46 8.43 -3.19
N GLY A 77 10.61 8.09 -4.16
CA GLY A 77 9.19 8.39 -4.13
C GLY A 77 8.41 7.39 -3.25
N GLY A 78 7.31 7.80 -2.65
CA GLY A 78 6.44 6.88 -1.91
C GLY A 78 5.79 5.83 -2.83
N GLY A 79 5.52 4.65 -2.32
CA GLY A 79 4.72 3.63 -3.00
C GLY A 79 3.28 4.09 -3.24
N GLY A 80 2.64 3.50 -4.23
CA GLY A 80 1.27 3.79 -4.62
C GLY A 80 0.22 2.94 -3.92
N ARG A 81 -0.86 2.67 -4.62
CA ARG A 81 -1.98 1.87 -4.11
C ARG A 81 -2.42 0.83 -5.11
N ILE A 82 -2.59 -0.40 -4.64
CA ILE A 82 -3.15 -1.49 -5.42
C ILE A 82 -4.37 -2.05 -4.68
N ALA A 83 -5.49 -2.20 -5.37
CA ALA A 83 -6.69 -2.82 -4.84
C ALA A 83 -7.18 -3.88 -5.81
N ILE A 84 -7.23 -5.13 -5.38
CA ILE A 84 -7.66 -6.26 -6.20
C ILE A 84 -8.83 -6.97 -5.51
N ALA A 85 -9.97 -7.00 -6.19
CA ALA A 85 -11.14 -7.79 -5.81
C ALA A 85 -11.26 -8.98 -6.76
N TYR A 86 -11.37 -10.20 -6.21
CA TYR A 86 -11.40 -11.44 -6.99
C TYR A 86 -12.24 -12.52 -6.32
N ASP A 87 -12.73 -13.49 -7.09
CA ASP A 87 -13.43 -14.67 -6.57
C ASP A 87 -12.44 -15.80 -6.31
N TYR A 88 -11.56 -16.04 -7.28
CA TYR A 88 -10.55 -17.10 -7.22
C TYR A 88 -9.19 -16.59 -7.67
N VAL A 89 -8.16 -17.11 -7.03
CA VAL A 89 -6.79 -17.12 -7.53
C VAL A 89 -6.43 -18.56 -7.84
N SER A 90 -6.03 -18.85 -9.08
CA SER A 90 -5.56 -20.19 -9.43
C SER A 90 -4.09 -20.34 -9.07
N PHE A 91 -3.77 -21.26 -8.19
CA PHE A 91 -2.42 -21.54 -7.71
C PHE A 91 -1.80 -22.80 -8.32
N SER A 92 -2.30 -23.31 -9.42
CA SER A 92 -1.76 -24.53 -10.02
C SER A 92 -0.95 -24.25 -11.28
N GLY A 93 0.35 -24.25 -11.15
CA GLY A 93 1.32 -24.34 -12.26
C GLY A 93 1.61 -23.08 -13.08
N ASP A 94 0.65 -22.19 -13.27
CA ASP A 94 0.78 -20.88 -13.92
C ASP A 94 0.47 -19.75 -12.92
N ASP A 95 1.02 -19.86 -11.76
CA ASP A 95 0.61 -19.04 -10.64
C ASP A 95 1.12 -17.62 -10.76
N PHE A 96 0.22 -16.71 -10.48
CA PHE A 96 0.63 -15.42 -9.95
C PHE A 96 1.55 -15.73 -8.77
N GLY A 97 2.87 -15.70 -8.92
CA GLY A 97 3.90 -16.21 -8.00
C GLY A 97 3.78 -15.72 -6.55
N GLY A 98 2.60 -15.90 -5.97
CA GLY A 98 2.18 -15.34 -4.72
C GLY A 98 2.16 -13.82 -4.77
N LEU A 99 2.09 -13.20 -3.61
CA LEU A 99 2.11 -11.74 -3.45
C LEU A 99 3.40 -11.06 -3.91
N ARG A 100 4.46 -11.83 -4.16
CA ARG A 100 5.80 -11.31 -4.52
C ARG A 100 5.82 -10.51 -5.81
N ASN A 101 4.89 -10.76 -6.72
CA ASN A 101 4.80 -10.07 -8.00
C ASN A 101 3.80 -8.89 -7.98
N ILE A 102 3.17 -8.65 -6.83
CA ILE A 102 2.28 -7.51 -6.61
C ILE A 102 2.97 -6.61 -5.60
N THR A 103 3.40 -5.42 -6.01
CA THR A 103 4.20 -4.55 -5.15
C THR A 103 3.77 -3.09 -5.22
N ALA A 104 3.81 -2.43 -4.06
CA ALA A 104 3.63 -1.00 -3.92
C ALA A 104 4.74 -0.43 -3.04
N HIS A 105 5.98 -0.83 -3.31
CA HIS A 105 7.14 -0.45 -2.50
C HIS A 105 7.44 1.04 -2.63
N GLY A 106 8.02 1.64 -1.59
CA GLY A 106 8.69 2.93 -1.70
C GLY A 106 9.91 2.85 -2.59
N GLY A 107 10.24 3.91 -3.25
CA GLY A 107 11.48 4.00 -4.04
C GLY A 107 12.71 4.07 -3.12
N HIS A 108 13.74 3.31 -3.45
CA HIS A 108 14.99 3.30 -2.71
C HIS A 108 15.91 4.39 -3.25
N GLY A 109 16.02 5.48 -2.53
CA GLY A 109 16.95 6.54 -2.84
C GLY A 109 18.30 6.34 -2.12
N SER A 110 19.39 6.83 -2.72
CA SER A 110 20.70 6.79 -2.08
C SER A 110 20.80 7.64 -0.82
N ASN A 111 19.99 8.72 -0.74
CA ASN A 111 19.96 9.63 0.40
C ASN A 111 18.73 9.45 1.28
N ARG A 112 17.58 9.23 0.67
CA ARG A 112 16.30 9.06 1.39
C ARG A 112 15.43 8.05 0.66
N TRP A 113 14.76 7.23 1.41
CA TRP A 113 13.83 6.24 0.90
C TRP A 113 12.40 6.76 0.95
N GLY A 114 11.57 6.30 0.02
CA GLY A 114 10.13 6.49 0.05
C GLY A 114 9.46 5.48 0.98
N SER A 115 8.34 5.85 1.59
CA SER A 115 7.52 4.93 2.37
C SER A 115 6.80 3.93 1.48
N ALA A 116 6.50 2.76 2.01
CA ALA A 116 5.65 1.77 1.36
C ALA A 116 4.29 2.36 0.98
N GLY A 117 3.71 1.85 -0.09
CA GLY A 117 2.31 2.05 -0.42
C GLY A 117 1.42 1.02 0.26
N THR A 118 0.22 0.83 -0.26
CA THR A 118 -0.77 -0.09 0.28
C THR A 118 -1.29 -1.02 -0.79
N MET A 119 -1.47 -2.30 -0.44
CA MET A 119 -2.09 -3.30 -1.29
C MET A 119 -3.27 -3.93 -0.54
N LEU A 120 -4.47 -3.80 -1.10
CA LEU A 120 -5.68 -4.43 -0.58
C LEU A 120 -6.08 -5.58 -1.50
N LEU A 121 -6.06 -6.78 -0.98
CA LEU A 121 -6.53 -7.98 -1.67
C LEU A 121 -7.81 -8.47 -1.01
N ARG A 122 -8.89 -8.56 -1.77
CA ARG A 122 -10.19 -8.98 -1.26
C ARG A 122 -10.81 -10.06 -2.11
N ARG A 123 -10.98 -11.22 -1.53
CA ARG A 123 -11.80 -12.28 -2.14
C ARG A 123 -13.29 -11.96 -1.91
N SER A 124 -14.16 -12.35 -2.84
CA SER A 124 -15.59 -12.02 -2.81
C SER A 124 -16.35 -12.57 -1.60
N ASP A 125 -15.87 -13.69 -1.03
CA ASP A 125 -16.44 -14.30 0.18
C ASP A 125 -15.94 -13.66 1.50
N GLN A 126 -14.97 -12.74 1.42
CA GLN A 126 -14.48 -12.00 2.58
C GLN A 126 -15.30 -10.72 2.77
N ALA A 127 -15.78 -10.50 3.99
CA ALA A 127 -16.42 -9.22 4.35
C ALA A 127 -15.44 -8.04 4.24
N ARG A 128 -14.16 -8.31 4.51
CA ARG A 128 -13.03 -7.37 4.42
C ARG A 128 -11.92 -8.02 3.61
N GLY A 129 -10.98 -7.23 3.13
CA GLY A 129 -9.79 -7.74 2.46
C GLY A 129 -8.59 -7.76 3.39
N ASP A 130 -7.51 -8.33 2.89
CA ASP A 130 -6.20 -8.34 3.54
C ASP A 130 -5.42 -7.10 3.06
N LEU A 131 -4.98 -6.28 4.01
CA LEU A 131 -4.18 -5.08 3.74
C LEU A 131 -2.70 -5.40 3.96
N TYR A 132 -1.91 -5.17 2.92
CA TYR A 132 -0.46 -5.32 2.95
C TYR A 132 0.22 -3.96 2.86
N VAL A 133 1.20 -3.72 3.72
CA VAL A 133 2.09 -2.57 3.70
C VAL A 133 3.50 -3.14 3.74
N ASP A 134 4.19 -3.12 2.60
CA ASP A 134 5.50 -3.76 2.42
C ASP A 134 6.39 -2.85 1.59
N ASP A 135 7.54 -2.50 2.10
CA ASP A 135 8.55 -1.70 1.39
C ASP A 135 9.58 -2.54 0.63
N GLY A 136 9.48 -3.87 0.74
CA GLY A 136 10.40 -4.81 0.09
C GLY A 136 11.77 -4.92 0.74
N LEU A 137 11.95 -4.32 1.93
CA LEU A 137 13.21 -4.31 2.66
C LEU A 137 13.12 -5.12 3.95
N ALA A 138 14.25 -5.69 4.34
CA ALA A 138 14.37 -6.43 5.59
C ALA A 138 14.35 -5.52 6.83
N ASP A 139 14.71 -4.25 6.67
CA ASP A 139 14.90 -3.31 7.78
C ASP A 139 14.10 -2.01 7.53
N ALA A 140 12.89 -1.92 8.08
CA ALA A 140 12.17 -0.66 8.16
C ALA A 140 12.88 0.28 9.15
N THR A 141 13.33 1.42 8.66
CA THR A 141 13.86 2.45 9.56
C THR A 141 12.73 3.29 10.13
N SER A 142 12.88 3.74 11.38
CA SER A 142 11.88 4.56 12.07
C SER A 142 11.55 5.89 11.39
N SER A 143 12.31 6.27 10.37
CA SER A 143 12.11 7.49 9.59
C SER A 143 11.27 7.31 8.32
N VAL A 144 10.95 6.06 7.95
CA VAL A 144 10.18 5.73 6.74
C VAL A 144 8.99 4.89 7.15
N TYR A 145 7.82 5.49 7.17
CA TYR A 145 6.57 4.82 7.54
C TYR A 145 5.43 5.25 6.63
N THR A 146 4.44 4.39 6.49
CA THR A 146 3.21 4.67 5.77
C THR A 146 2.17 5.19 6.77
N PRO A 147 1.79 6.48 6.73
CA PRO A 147 0.77 6.98 7.63
C PRO A 147 -0.59 6.37 7.25
N LEU A 148 -1.11 5.51 8.07
CA LEU A 148 -2.49 5.05 7.98
C LEU A 148 -3.39 6.05 8.71
N THR A 149 -4.65 6.16 8.27
CA THR A 149 -5.64 6.98 8.98
C THR A 149 -5.76 6.47 10.40
N PRO A 150 -5.59 7.33 11.42
CA PRO A 150 -5.76 6.92 12.81
C PRO A 150 -7.17 6.34 13.00
N ILE A 151 -7.25 5.17 13.61
CA ILE A 151 -8.51 4.50 13.91
C ILE A 151 -9.26 5.26 15.01
N GLY A 152 -8.51 5.97 15.84
CA GLY A 152 -8.99 6.80 16.93
C GLY A 152 -7.95 6.86 18.04
N PHE A 153 -8.04 7.90 18.83
CA PHE A 153 -7.26 8.08 20.05
C PHE A 153 -8.14 8.81 21.08
N GLY A 154 -7.86 8.60 22.35
CA GLY A 154 -8.58 9.25 23.43
C GLY A 154 -8.13 8.66 24.76
N ASN A 155 -8.49 9.31 25.85
CA ASN A 155 -8.27 8.73 27.16
C ASN A 155 -9.38 7.70 27.44
N ILE A 156 -9.02 6.61 28.10
CA ILE A 156 -10.01 5.64 28.55
C ILE A 156 -10.76 6.28 29.73
N VAL A 157 -12.06 6.43 29.59
CA VAL A 157 -12.92 7.04 30.63
C VAL A 157 -13.72 5.98 31.38
N GLU A 158 -13.95 4.82 30.78
CA GLU A 158 -14.67 3.71 31.40
C GLU A 158 -14.20 2.39 30.84
N VAL A 159 -14.08 1.40 31.72
CA VAL A 159 -13.81 0.01 31.37
C VAL A 159 -14.80 -0.87 32.10
N THR A 160 -15.55 -1.68 31.35
CA THR A 160 -16.38 -2.76 31.89
C THR A 160 -15.78 -4.11 31.49
N GLU A 161 -16.43 -5.21 31.81
CA GLU A 161 -15.96 -6.56 31.47
C GLU A 161 -15.80 -6.75 29.93
N ASP A 162 -16.65 -6.09 29.15
CA ASP A 162 -16.77 -6.27 27.70
C ASP A 162 -16.72 -4.95 26.89
N THR A 163 -16.56 -3.81 27.54
CA THR A 163 -16.63 -2.50 26.90
C THR A 163 -15.50 -1.57 27.37
N LEU A 164 -14.91 -0.87 26.43
CA LEU A 164 -13.93 0.19 26.66
C LEU A 164 -14.47 1.48 26.03
N THR A 165 -14.66 2.51 26.85
CA THR A 165 -15.14 3.83 26.41
C THR A 165 -13.99 4.84 26.42
N VAL A 166 -13.88 5.62 25.35
CA VAL A 166 -12.88 6.70 25.21
C VAL A 166 -13.55 8.07 25.08
N ASP A 167 -12.88 9.13 25.57
CA ASP A 167 -13.38 10.51 25.59
C ASP A 167 -13.29 11.23 24.23
N GLY A 168 -12.51 10.72 23.30
CA GLY A 168 -12.36 11.30 21.97
C GLY A 168 -13.58 11.06 21.11
N GLY A 169 -14.27 12.11 20.66
CA GLY A 169 -15.49 12.04 19.83
C GLY A 169 -15.31 11.34 18.47
N VAL A 170 -14.66 10.19 18.46
CA VAL A 170 -14.39 9.37 17.28
C VAL A 170 -15.57 8.42 17.06
N THR A 171 -16.17 8.52 15.89
CA THR A 171 -17.19 7.56 15.47
C THR A 171 -16.53 6.42 14.73
N TYR A 172 -16.55 5.25 15.32
CA TYR A 172 -16.05 4.03 14.68
C TYR A 172 -17.09 3.45 13.72
N MET A 173 -16.58 2.93 12.60
CA MET A 173 -17.44 2.11 11.74
C MET A 173 -17.90 0.87 12.52
N PRO A 174 -19.19 0.52 12.52
CA PRO A 174 -19.70 -0.69 13.17
C PRO A 174 -18.86 -1.91 12.75
N ASN A 175 -18.39 -2.68 13.72
CA ASN A 175 -17.50 -3.82 13.54
C ASN A 175 -16.14 -3.50 12.88
N GLY A 176 -15.78 -2.22 12.75
CA GLY A 176 -14.53 -1.78 12.13
C GLY A 176 -13.28 -2.29 12.83
N LEU A 177 -13.35 -2.50 14.13
CA LEU A 177 -12.23 -2.90 14.98
C LEU A 177 -12.25 -4.38 15.37
N VAL A 178 -13.22 -5.16 14.89
CA VAL A 178 -13.28 -6.59 15.22
C VAL A 178 -12.07 -7.33 14.69
N GLY A 179 -11.36 -8.03 15.58
CA GLY A 179 -10.14 -8.78 15.26
C GLY A 179 -8.86 -7.94 15.30
N LEU A 180 -8.92 -6.69 15.77
CA LEU A 180 -7.74 -5.88 16.04
C LEU A 180 -7.39 -5.94 17.52
N ASP A 181 -6.10 -6.02 17.81
CA ASP A 181 -5.59 -5.89 19.16
C ASP A 181 -5.60 -4.41 19.57
N ILE A 182 -5.99 -4.15 20.82
CA ILE A 182 -5.99 -2.80 21.38
C ILE A 182 -4.84 -2.71 22.37
N ASN A 183 -3.94 -1.75 22.18
CA ASN A 183 -2.95 -1.40 23.18
C ASN A 183 -3.48 -0.24 24.04
N PRO A 184 -3.97 -0.51 25.27
CA PRO A 184 -4.47 0.53 26.17
C PRO A 184 -3.35 1.35 26.81
N ASN A 185 -2.09 0.96 26.65
CA ASN A 185 -0.95 1.63 27.24
C ASN A 185 0.10 1.99 26.19
N THR A 186 0.04 3.21 25.70
CA THR A 186 0.96 3.73 24.67
C THR A 186 2.42 3.86 25.13
N ASN A 187 2.70 3.68 26.42
CA ASN A 187 4.07 3.70 26.98
C ASN A 187 4.74 2.32 26.97
N GLN A 188 4.02 1.28 26.58
CA GLN A 188 4.56 -0.07 26.43
C GLN A 188 4.55 -0.44 24.94
N ALA A 189 5.72 -0.84 24.43
CA ALA A 189 5.79 -1.48 23.12
C ALA A 189 5.09 -2.86 23.19
N VAL A 190 4.27 -3.14 22.20
CA VAL A 190 3.63 -4.45 22.02
C VAL A 190 4.58 -5.36 21.28
#